data_714d2e41fbc0604a77f8c1fcac51de09
#
_entry.id   714d2e41fbc0604a77f8c1fcac51de09
#
_cell.length_a   1.000
_cell.length_b   1.000
_cell.length_c   1.000
_cell.angle_alpha   90.00
_cell.angle_beta   90.00
_cell.angle_gamma   90.00
#
_symmetry.space_group_name_H-M   'P 1'
#
loop_
_entity.id
_entity.type
_entity.pdbx_description
1 polymer ?
#
loop_
_entity_poly.entity_id
_entity_poly.type
_entity_poly.pdbx_seq_one_letter_code
_entity_poly.pdbx_strand_id
1 'polypeptide(L)'
;MGQVILLIIGLLVAKLVWDAYKEQSSKKSPRSKEKGGQVIDLSNAWIELDDMPYEKRAQLLSGKESAYYQVLNEVLSDYGYIALPRVHLAGFLSVASNAKNLLAYSERINEQSADLLVCSRTDLTPVLVIGWESDNDSKRKQLAGRFARRAVEAAGIPFVAVKLGSPPHPEDLRRMLRNHGLAV
;
A
#
# COMPACT_ATOMS: atom_id res chain seq x y z
N MET A 1 58.79 35.84 8.32
CA MET A 1 58.22 34.67 7.60
C MET A 1 57.58 33.65 8.53
N GLY A 2 58.19 33.24 9.64
CA GLY A 2 57.63 32.23 10.58
C GLY A 2 56.29 32.60 11.23
N GLN A 3 56.07 33.87 11.57
CA GLN A 3 54.79 34.31 12.19
C GLN A 3 53.60 34.21 11.26
N VAL A 4 53.77 34.40 9.96
CA VAL A 4 52.68 34.28 8.98
C VAL A 4 52.29 32.83 8.78
N ILE A 5 53.25 31.91 8.82
CA ILE A 5 53.00 30.46 8.71
C ILE A 5 52.21 29.94 9.95
N LEU A 6 52.57 30.43 11.14
CA LEU A 6 51.87 30.09 12.37
C LEU A 6 50.41 30.59 12.37
N LEU A 7 50.14 31.79 11.83
CA LEU A 7 48.77 32.30 11.69
C LEU A 7 47.93 31.47 10.71
N ILE A 8 48.50 31.02 9.60
CA ILE A 8 47.80 30.20 8.61
C ILE A 8 47.48 28.83 9.22
N ILE A 9 48.40 28.21 9.93
CA ILE A 9 48.16 26.92 10.62
C ILE A 9 47.08 27.07 11.69
N GLY A 10 47.09 28.16 12.47
CA GLY A 10 46.08 28.47 13.46
C GLY A 10 44.66 28.58 12.87
N LEU A 11 44.54 29.28 11.72
CA LEU A 11 43.27 29.40 10.99
C LEU A 11 42.78 28.08 10.40
N LEU A 12 43.66 27.22 9.89
CA LEU A 12 43.32 25.89 9.41
C LEU A 12 42.80 24.97 10.54
N VAL A 13 43.47 24.97 11.69
CA VAL A 13 43.06 24.21 12.86
C VAL A 13 41.69 24.72 13.38
N ALA A 14 41.53 26.04 13.49
CA ALA A 14 40.23 26.61 13.91
C ALA A 14 39.09 26.25 12.96
N LYS A 15 39.33 26.22 11.66
CA LYS A 15 38.33 25.78 10.66
C LYS A 15 37.99 24.31 10.80
N LEU A 16 38.98 23.43 10.99
CA LEU A 16 38.76 21.99 11.21
C LEU A 16 37.94 21.71 12.47
N VAL A 17 38.24 22.43 13.58
CA VAL A 17 37.50 22.33 14.83
C VAL A 17 36.05 22.83 14.65
N TRP A 18 35.86 23.91 13.90
CA TRP A 18 34.54 24.45 13.60
C TRP A 18 33.70 23.51 12.76
N ASP A 19 34.28 22.91 11.71
CA ASP A 19 33.61 21.95 10.85
C ASP A 19 33.27 20.67 11.62
N ALA A 20 34.14 20.15 12.47
CA ALA A 20 33.89 19.04 13.35
C ALA A 20 32.77 19.33 14.37
N TYR A 21 32.75 20.53 14.94
CA TYR A 21 31.70 20.97 15.87
C TYR A 21 30.33 21.09 15.16
N LYS A 22 30.30 21.61 13.94
CA LYS A 22 29.11 21.74 13.12
C LYS A 22 28.55 20.37 12.71
N GLU A 23 29.43 19.42 12.37
CA GLU A 23 29.02 18.04 12.03
C GLU A 23 28.47 17.28 13.25
N GLN A 24 29.05 17.50 14.44
CA GLN A 24 28.58 16.91 15.68
C GLN A 24 27.26 17.55 16.16
N SER A 25 27.03 18.81 15.87
CA SER A 25 25.77 19.52 16.16
C SER A 25 24.62 19.09 15.23
N SER A 26 24.91 18.70 14.00
CA SER A 26 23.89 18.22 13.05
C SER A 26 23.53 16.73 13.24
N LYS A 27 24.34 15.96 13.99
CA LYS A 27 24.07 14.55 14.31
C LYS A 27 23.35 14.31 15.64
N LYS A 28 22.98 15.37 16.36
CA LYS A 28 22.06 15.24 17.50
C LYS A 28 20.61 15.21 16.99
N SER A 29 20.20 14.08 16.45
CA SER A 29 18.81 13.62 16.54
C SER A 29 18.40 13.66 18.01
N PRO A 30 17.32 14.30 18.40
CA PRO A 30 16.85 14.26 19.77
C PRO A 30 16.45 12.82 20.10
N ARG A 31 17.32 12.11 20.85
CA ARG A 31 16.94 10.90 21.54
C ARG A 31 15.79 11.27 22.48
N SER A 32 14.57 10.98 22.07
CA SER A 32 13.39 11.11 22.91
C SER A 32 13.57 10.21 24.13
N LYS A 33 13.74 10.84 25.28
CA LYS A 33 13.56 10.19 26.58
C LYS A 33 12.09 9.75 26.66
N GLU A 34 11.85 8.45 26.69
CA GLU A 34 10.57 7.88 27.09
C GLU A 34 10.10 8.50 28.42
N LYS A 35 9.07 9.29 28.34
CA LYS A 35 8.15 9.58 29.44
C LYS A 35 6.76 9.63 28.86
N GLY A 36 5.94 8.63 29.22
CA GLY A 36 4.49 8.64 29.21
C GLY A 36 3.82 9.08 27.90
N GLY A 37 3.36 8.13 27.15
CA GLY A 37 2.54 8.17 25.97
C GLY A 37 1.75 9.44 25.63
N GLN A 38 2.41 10.46 25.10
CA GLN A 38 1.77 11.42 24.23
C GLN A 38 2.20 11.09 22.83
N VAL A 39 1.30 10.45 22.08
CA VAL A 39 1.47 10.28 20.63
C VAL A 39 1.46 11.69 20.06
N ILE A 40 2.65 12.23 19.78
CA ILE A 40 2.76 13.47 18.99
C ILE A 40 2.41 13.03 17.58
N ASP A 41 1.21 13.39 17.14
CA ASP A 41 0.80 13.26 15.75
C ASP A 41 1.66 14.22 14.91
N LEU A 42 2.75 13.69 14.38
CA LEU A 42 3.66 14.45 13.51
C LEU A 42 3.11 14.60 12.09
N SER A 43 1.96 14.00 11.77
CA SER A 43 1.35 14.08 10.44
C SER A 43 0.90 15.52 10.13
N ASN A 44 0.49 16.28 11.12
CA ASN A 44 0.07 17.67 10.95
C ASN A 44 1.22 18.68 10.94
N ALA A 45 2.45 18.28 11.29
CA ALA A 45 3.59 19.23 11.38
C ALA A 45 4.14 19.67 10.01
N TRP A 46 3.72 19.02 8.90
CA TRP A 46 4.27 19.21 7.55
C TRP A 46 3.21 19.50 6.49
N ILE A 47 1.94 19.53 6.85
CA ILE A 47 0.83 19.68 5.91
C ILE A 47 -0.01 20.90 6.34
N GLU A 48 -0.06 21.91 5.50
CA GLU A 48 -0.99 23.04 5.66
C GLU A 48 -2.40 22.52 5.33
N LEU A 49 -3.26 22.44 6.33
CA LEU A 49 -4.61 21.90 6.19
C LEU A 49 -5.54 22.84 5.41
N ASP A 50 -5.22 24.14 5.38
CA ASP A 50 -6.04 25.17 4.73
C ASP A 50 -5.86 25.23 3.21
N ASP A 51 -4.78 24.67 2.68
CA ASP A 51 -4.48 24.66 1.22
C ASP A 51 -4.03 23.25 0.77
N MET A 52 -4.98 22.32 0.76
CA MET A 52 -4.73 20.93 0.37
C MET A 52 -4.66 20.79 -1.15
N PRO A 53 -3.54 20.34 -1.74
CA PRO A 53 -3.35 20.24 -3.19
C PRO A 53 -3.97 18.96 -3.77
N TYR A 54 -5.22 18.66 -3.44
CA TYR A 54 -5.90 17.46 -3.91
C TYR A 54 -6.95 17.79 -4.96
N GLU A 55 -6.94 16.98 -6.02
CA GLU A 55 -7.93 17.06 -7.09
C GLU A 55 -8.72 15.74 -7.20
N LYS A 56 -9.98 15.85 -7.56
CA LYS A 56 -10.82 14.69 -7.84
C LYS A 56 -10.34 13.97 -9.11
N ARG A 57 -10.11 12.68 -9.01
CA ARG A 57 -9.88 11.84 -10.20
C ARG A 57 -11.16 11.75 -11.04
N ALA A 58 -11.01 11.80 -12.35
CA ALA A 58 -12.15 11.64 -13.27
C ALA A 58 -12.80 10.26 -13.14
N GLN A 59 -12.01 9.21 -12.94
CA GLN A 59 -12.49 7.83 -12.83
C GLN A 59 -11.67 7.04 -11.80
N LEU A 60 -12.32 6.16 -11.05
CA LEU A 60 -11.66 5.24 -10.10
C LEU A 60 -10.97 4.08 -10.84
N LEU A 61 -11.60 3.55 -11.89
CA LEU A 61 -11.13 2.45 -12.71
C LEU A 61 -10.79 2.95 -14.11
N SER A 62 -9.76 2.36 -14.75
CA SER A 62 -9.48 2.60 -16.16
C SER A 62 -10.61 2.06 -17.05
N GLY A 63 -10.65 2.46 -18.33
CA GLY A 63 -11.72 2.02 -19.24
C GLY A 63 -11.86 0.49 -19.32
N LYS A 64 -10.73 -0.26 -19.39
CA LYS A 64 -10.75 -1.74 -19.43
C LYS A 64 -11.17 -2.35 -18.08
N GLU A 65 -10.68 -1.79 -16.98
CA GLU A 65 -11.08 -2.23 -15.64
C GLU A 65 -12.57 -1.97 -15.40
N SER A 66 -13.08 -0.81 -15.83
CA SER A 66 -14.47 -0.43 -15.71
C SER A 66 -15.38 -1.36 -16.51
N ALA A 67 -15.01 -1.69 -17.76
CA ALA A 67 -15.77 -2.61 -18.60
C ALA A 67 -15.84 -4.02 -17.97
N TYR A 68 -14.73 -4.53 -17.45
CA TYR A 68 -14.73 -5.80 -16.72
C TYR A 68 -15.60 -5.74 -15.47
N TYR A 69 -15.45 -4.67 -14.68
CA TYR A 69 -16.19 -4.45 -13.43
C TYR A 69 -17.71 -4.43 -13.67
N GLN A 70 -18.18 -3.77 -14.73
CA GLN A 70 -19.61 -3.70 -15.04
C GLN A 70 -20.20 -5.08 -15.27
N VAL A 71 -19.59 -5.91 -16.14
CA VAL A 71 -20.07 -7.26 -16.43
C VAL A 71 -19.98 -8.16 -15.17
N LEU A 72 -18.88 -8.04 -14.40
CA LEU A 72 -18.74 -8.80 -13.16
C LEU A 72 -19.83 -8.42 -12.15
N ASN A 73 -20.08 -7.14 -11.95
CA ASN A 73 -21.07 -6.67 -10.97
C ASN A 73 -22.49 -7.02 -11.37
N GLU A 74 -22.81 -7.03 -12.67
CA GLU A 74 -24.08 -7.52 -13.20
C GLU A 74 -24.26 -9.01 -12.84
N VAL A 75 -23.29 -9.86 -13.16
CA VAL A 75 -23.32 -11.29 -12.82
C VAL A 75 -23.44 -11.51 -11.31
N LEU A 76 -22.66 -10.79 -10.49
CA LEU A 76 -22.65 -10.97 -9.03
C LEU A 76 -23.97 -10.53 -8.37
N SER A 77 -24.62 -9.50 -8.92
CA SER A 77 -25.86 -8.95 -8.34
C SER A 77 -26.98 -9.95 -8.27
N ASP A 78 -27.07 -10.86 -9.25
CA ASP A 78 -28.09 -11.91 -9.32
C ASP A 78 -27.98 -12.96 -8.20
N TYR A 79 -26.79 -13.06 -7.61
CA TYR A 79 -26.47 -14.11 -6.63
C TYR A 79 -26.14 -13.58 -5.22
N GLY A 80 -26.45 -12.31 -4.97
CA GLY A 80 -26.26 -11.71 -3.64
C GLY A 80 -24.80 -11.39 -3.29
N TYR A 81 -23.96 -11.18 -4.28
CA TYR A 81 -22.59 -10.71 -4.11
C TYR A 81 -22.41 -9.27 -4.60
N ILE A 82 -21.31 -8.64 -4.19
CA ILE A 82 -20.91 -7.30 -4.63
C ILE A 82 -19.40 -7.28 -4.85
N ALA A 83 -18.95 -6.56 -5.88
CA ALA A 83 -17.54 -6.29 -6.08
C ALA A 83 -17.19 -4.88 -5.60
N LEU A 84 -16.17 -4.77 -4.78
CA LEU A 84 -15.63 -3.52 -4.23
C LEU A 84 -14.26 -3.26 -4.88
N PRO A 85 -14.08 -2.15 -5.59
CA PRO A 85 -12.82 -1.83 -6.24
C PRO A 85 -11.83 -1.16 -5.29
N ARG A 86 -10.53 -1.45 -5.46
CA ARG A 86 -9.41 -0.76 -4.80
C ARG A 86 -9.46 -0.80 -3.27
N VAL A 87 -9.80 -1.95 -2.69
CA VAL A 87 -9.85 -2.11 -1.24
C VAL A 87 -8.46 -2.42 -0.68
N HIS A 88 -7.99 -1.65 0.30
CA HIS A 88 -6.74 -1.96 1.00
C HIS A 88 -6.78 -3.33 1.67
N LEU A 89 -5.67 -4.09 1.61
CA LEU A 89 -5.61 -5.41 2.24
C LEU A 89 -5.90 -5.33 3.74
N ALA A 90 -5.42 -4.30 4.44
CA ALA A 90 -5.71 -4.08 5.85
C ALA A 90 -7.19 -3.82 6.17
N GLY A 91 -8.02 -3.52 5.16
CA GLY A 91 -9.47 -3.37 5.32
C GLY A 91 -10.21 -4.69 5.51
N PHE A 92 -9.60 -5.83 5.11
CA PHE A 92 -10.22 -7.15 5.21
C PHE A 92 -9.27 -8.28 5.65
N LEU A 93 -7.98 -7.97 5.88
CA LEU A 93 -6.99 -8.88 6.45
C LEU A 93 -6.49 -8.33 7.77
N SER A 94 -6.16 -9.21 8.70
CA SER A 94 -5.46 -8.87 9.94
C SER A 94 -4.23 -9.76 10.10
N VAL A 95 -3.19 -9.23 10.73
CA VAL A 95 -1.99 -10.02 11.07
C VAL A 95 -2.22 -10.71 12.41
N ALA A 96 -1.90 -12.01 12.48
CA ALA A 96 -2.03 -12.75 13.73
C ALA A 96 -1.17 -12.11 14.84
N SER A 97 -1.73 -11.97 16.04
CA SER A 97 -1.09 -11.28 17.17
C SER A 97 0.24 -11.92 17.64
N ASN A 98 0.43 -13.21 17.35
CA ASN A 98 1.64 -13.97 17.65
C ASN A 98 2.68 -13.98 16.52
N ALA A 99 2.48 -13.21 15.45
CA ALA A 99 3.43 -13.13 14.34
C ALA A 99 4.75 -12.49 14.77
N LYS A 100 5.90 -13.13 14.43
CA LYS A 100 7.25 -12.64 14.82
C LYS A 100 7.57 -11.22 14.34
N ASN A 101 6.99 -10.77 13.20
CA ASN A 101 7.23 -9.47 12.61
C ASN A 101 5.90 -8.73 12.36
N LEU A 102 5.05 -8.68 13.39
CA LEU A 102 3.69 -8.15 13.31
C LEU A 102 3.64 -6.74 12.67
N LEU A 103 4.52 -5.83 13.10
CA LEU A 103 4.55 -4.46 12.57
C LEU A 103 4.86 -4.44 11.07
N ALA A 104 5.90 -5.15 10.63
CA ALA A 104 6.30 -5.19 9.22
C ALA A 104 5.21 -5.79 8.32
N TYR A 105 4.50 -6.84 8.78
CA TYR A 105 3.36 -7.39 8.04
C TYR A 105 2.17 -6.43 8.03
N SER A 106 1.89 -5.73 9.15
CA SER A 106 0.82 -4.73 9.23
C SER A 106 1.07 -3.55 8.28
N GLU A 107 2.27 -3.00 8.26
CA GLU A 107 2.67 -1.96 7.31
C GLU A 107 2.50 -2.44 5.87
N ARG A 108 2.92 -3.68 5.60
CA ARG A 108 2.85 -4.23 4.24
C ARG A 108 1.42 -4.41 3.72
N ILE A 109 0.47 -4.87 4.54
CA ILE A 109 -0.94 -4.96 4.12
C ILE A 109 -1.61 -3.58 4.02
N ASN A 110 -1.14 -2.57 4.75
CA ASN A 110 -1.60 -1.19 4.61
C ASN A 110 -1.13 -0.54 3.30
N GLU A 111 0.05 -0.91 2.80
CA GLU A 111 0.60 -0.38 1.54
C GLU A 111 -0.03 -1.00 0.28
N GLN A 112 -0.72 -2.12 0.40
CA GLN A 112 -1.22 -2.88 -0.74
C GLN A 112 -2.75 -2.85 -0.79
N SER A 113 -3.28 -2.93 -2.02
CA SER A 113 -4.72 -2.99 -2.26
C SER A 113 -5.05 -4.16 -3.19
N ALA A 114 -6.21 -4.78 -2.96
CA ALA A 114 -6.85 -5.65 -3.92
C ALA A 114 -7.44 -4.81 -5.06
N ASP A 115 -7.34 -5.28 -6.29
CA ASP A 115 -7.94 -4.58 -7.42
C ASP A 115 -9.48 -4.66 -7.35
N LEU A 116 -10.01 -5.86 -7.12
CA LEU A 116 -11.42 -6.09 -6.80
C LEU A 116 -11.54 -7.08 -5.63
N LEU A 117 -12.35 -6.74 -4.65
CA LEU A 117 -12.76 -7.62 -3.56
C LEU A 117 -14.22 -7.98 -3.73
N VAL A 118 -14.51 -9.28 -3.89
CA VAL A 118 -15.88 -9.78 -3.93
C VAL A 118 -16.31 -10.15 -2.51
N CYS A 119 -17.45 -9.62 -2.11
CA CYS A 119 -18.05 -9.87 -0.80
C CYS A 119 -19.48 -10.38 -0.94
N SER A 120 -19.95 -11.09 0.08
CA SER A 120 -21.39 -11.29 0.30
C SER A 120 -22.06 -9.91 0.47
N ARG A 121 -23.19 -9.70 -0.17
CA ARG A 121 -23.93 -8.43 -0.06
C ARG A 121 -24.57 -8.23 1.31
N THR A 122 -24.84 -9.33 2.03
CA THR A 122 -25.59 -9.30 3.27
C THR A 122 -24.78 -8.77 4.44
N ASP A 123 -23.53 -9.22 4.55
CA ASP A 123 -22.66 -8.99 5.71
C ASP A 123 -21.26 -8.51 5.33
N LEU A 124 -21.00 -8.28 4.05
CA LEU A 124 -19.72 -7.89 3.48
C LEU A 124 -18.56 -8.86 3.78
N THR A 125 -18.88 -10.14 4.05
CA THR A 125 -17.85 -11.16 4.21
C THR A 125 -17.05 -11.33 2.91
N PRO A 126 -15.70 -11.20 2.94
CA PRO A 126 -14.84 -11.43 1.79
C PRO A 126 -14.91 -12.88 1.31
N VAL A 127 -15.16 -13.10 0.01
CA VAL A 127 -15.29 -14.45 -0.57
C VAL A 127 -14.32 -14.71 -1.71
N LEU A 128 -13.82 -13.67 -2.38
CA LEU A 128 -12.88 -13.80 -3.49
C LEU A 128 -12.12 -12.49 -3.72
N VAL A 129 -10.85 -12.57 -4.08
CA VAL A 129 -10.08 -11.43 -4.57
C VAL A 129 -9.73 -11.63 -6.04
N ILE A 130 -9.94 -10.61 -6.85
CA ILE A 130 -9.51 -10.57 -8.25
C ILE A 130 -8.40 -9.53 -8.38
N GLY A 131 -7.26 -9.94 -8.91
CA GLY A 131 -6.10 -9.07 -9.20
C GLY A 131 -5.88 -8.94 -10.69
N TRP A 132 -5.49 -7.74 -11.14
CA TRP A 132 -5.10 -7.50 -12.52
C TRP A 132 -3.67 -7.97 -12.77
N GLU A 133 -3.48 -8.69 -13.87
CA GLU A 133 -2.18 -9.15 -14.32
C GLU A 133 -1.84 -8.51 -15.68
N SER A 134 -0.60 -8.02 -15.81
CA SER A 134 -0.08 -7.49 -17.06
C SER A 134 1.32 -8.03 -17.31
N ASP A 135 1.58 -8.43 -18.55
CA ASP A 135 2.89 -8.93 -18.97
C ASP A 135 3.97 -7.82 -18.93
N ASN A 136 3.56 -6.53 -18.95
CA ASN A 136 4.44 -5.36 -18.92
C ASN A 136 4.61 -4.74 -17.52
N ASP A 137 4.18 -5.43 -16.47
CA ASP A 137 4.31 -4.90 -15.12
C ASP A 137 5.78 -4.81 -14.68
N SER A 138 6.13 -3.70 -14.02
CA SER A 138 7.46 -3.54 -13.42
C SER A 138 7.73 -4.64 -12.39
N LYS A 139 9.00 -4.98 -12.17
CA LYS A 139 9.40 -5.97 -11.15
C LYS A 139 8.82 -5.65 -9.76
N ARG A 140 8.74 -4.36 -9.42
CA ARG A 140 8.15 -3.89 -8.15
C ARG A 140 6.67 -4.23 -8.07
N LYS A 141 5.90 -3.98 -9.14
CA LYS A 141 4.46 -4.27 -9.22
C LYS A 141 4.20 -5.77 -9.17
N GLN A 142 5.01 -6.57 -9.88
CA GLN A 142 4.94 -8.03 -9.83
C GLN A 142 5.22 -8.59 -8.42
N LEU A 143 6.19 -8.00 -7.68
CA LEU A 143 6.48 -8.38 -6.30
C LEU A 143 5.32 -8.01 -5.36
N ALA A 144 4.75 -6.82 -5.52
CA ALA A 144 3.59 -6.36 -4.77
C ALA A 144 2.38 -7.28 -5.01
N GLY A 145 2.07 -7.62 -6.26
CA GLY A 145 0.99 -8.54 -6.62
C GLY A 145 1.20 -9.94 -6.06
N ARG A 146 2.45 -10.47 -6.08
CA ARG A 146 2.76 -11.77 -5.45
C ARG A 146 2.55 -11.74 -3.94
N PHE A 147 2.95 -10.66 -3.28
CA PHE A 147 2.71 -10.50 -1.84
C PHE A 147 1.20 -10.46 -1.55
N ALA A 148 0.44 -9.61 -2.25
CA ALA A 148 -1.00 -9.48 -2.08
C ALA A 148 -1.71 -10.83 -2.24
N ARG A 149 -1.40 -11.57 -3.32
CA ARG A 149 -1.92 -12.91 -3.55
C ARG A 149 -1.63 -13.85 -2.38
N ARG A 150 -0.37 -13.93 -1.93
CA ARG A 150 0.04 -14.82 -0.83
C ARG A 150 -0.62 -14.46 0.49
N ALA A 151 -0.79 -13.17 0.79
CA ALA A 151 -1.46 -12.70 2.00
C ALA A 151 -2.94 -13.08 2.00
N VAL A 152 -3.62 -12.91 0.86
CA VAL A 152 -5.03 -13.27 0.67
C VAL A 152 -5.24 -14.78 0.78
N GLU A 153 -4.43 -15.57 0.07
CA GLU A 153 -4.47 -17.04 0.11
C GLU A 153 -4.18 -17.58 1.53
N ALA A 154 -3.23 -16.98 2.26
CA ALA A 154 -2.92 -17.34 3.65
C ALA A 154 -4.08 -17.07 4.62
N ALA A 155 -4.93 -16.10 4.31
CA ALA A 155 -6.16 -15.82 5.06
C ALA A 155 -7.34 -16.74 4.66
N GLY A 156 -7.11 -17.70 3.75
CA GLY A 156 -8.14 -18.62 3.30
C GLY A 156 -9.12 -18.05 2.26
N ILE A 157 -8.81 -16.87 1.68
CA ILE A 157 -9.62 -16.25 0.65
C ILE A 157 -9.06 -16.66 -0.72
N PRO A 158 -9.88 -17.18 -1.66
CA PRO A 158 -9.43 -17.45 -3.02
C PRO A 158 -8.92 -16.20 -3.74
N PHE A 159 -7.90 -16.35 -4.59
CA PHE A 159 -7.35 -15.28 -5.41
C PHE A 159 -7.33 -15.67 -6.87
N VAL A 160 -7.85 -14.81 -7.74
CA VAL A 160 -7.85 -14.97 -9.20
C VAL A 160 -7.07 -13.85 -9.86
N ALA A 161 -6.07 -14.21 -10.67
CA ALA A 161 -5.38 -13.26 -11.53
C ALA A 161 -6.08 -13.18 -12.90
N VAL A 162 -6.38 -11.98 -13.36
CA VAL A 162 -7.08 -11.73 -14.63
C VAL A 162 -6.28 -10.79 -15.50
N LYS A 163 -6.06 -11.17 -16.75
CA LYS A 163 -5.51 -10.28 -17.79
C LYS A 163 -6.63 -9.45 -18.37
N LEU A 164 -6.46 -8.12 -18.30
CA LEU A 164 -7.44 -7.19 -18.88
C LEU A 164 -7.34 -7.15 -20.40
N GLY A 165 -8.41 -7.52 -21.04
CA GLY A 165 -8.58 -7.51 -22.50
C GLY A 165 -9.93 -6.92 -22.93
N SER A 166 -10.61 -7.62 -23.83
CA SER A 166 -12.03 -7.38 -24.09
C SER A 166 -12.86 -7.74 -22.86
N PRO A 167 -14.04 -7.10 -22.66
CA PRO A 167 -14.94 -7.49 -21.60
C PRO A 167 -15.24 -9.00 -21.65
N PRO A 168 -15.20 -9.72 -20.52
CA PRO A 168 -15.48 -11.15 -20.51
C PRO A 168 -16.95 -11.44 -20.84
N HIS A 169 -17.21 -12.61 -21.40
CA HIS A 169 -18.58 -13.07 -21.54
C HIS A 169 -19.16 -13.43 -20.15
N PRO A 170 -20.41 -13.10 -19.82
CA PRO A 170 -21.03 -13.40 -18.53
C PRO A 170 -20.91 -14.88 -18.11
N GLU A 171 -21.06 -15.83 -19.05
CA GLU A 171 -20.93 -17.26 -18.76
C GLU A 171 -19.52 -17.67 -18.37
N ASP A 172 -18.47 -17.04 -18.94
CA ASP A 172 -17.09 -17.32 -18.57
C ASP A 172 -16.81 -16.82 -17.15
N LEU A 173 -17.40 -15.66 -16.76
CA LEU A 173 -17.34 -15.17 -15.40
C LEU A 173 -18.05 -16.10 -14.43
N ARG A 174 -19.28 -16.55 -14.72
CA ARG A 174 -20.01 -17.52 -13.87
C ARG A 174 -19.18 -18.78 -13.68
N ARG A 175 -18.61 -19.34 -14.74
CA ARG A 175 -17.75 -20.52 -14.67
C ARG A 175 -16.51 -20.26 -13.78
N MET A 176 -15.84 -19.15 -13.96
CA MET A 176 -14.68 -18.75 -13.15
C MET A 176 -15.07 -18.60 -11.68
N LEU A 177 -16.16 -17.93 -11.35
CA LEU A 177 -16.65 -17.73 -10.01
C LEU A 177 -17.02 -19.07 -9.33
N ARG A 178 -17.74 -19.97 -10.03
CA ARG A 178 -18.04 -21.33 -9.55
C ARG A 178 -16.79 -22.15 -9.23
N ASN A 179 -15.77 -22.08 -10.09
CA ASN A 179 -14.50 -22.77 -9.88
C ASN A 179 -13.76 -22.30 -8.62
N HIS A 180 -14.10 -21.12 -8.11
CA HIS A 180 -13.53 -20.54 -6.89
C HIS A 180 -14.49 -20.55 -5.70
N GLY A 181 -15.55 -21.39 -5.79
CA GLY A 181 -16.43 -21.69 -4.67
C GLY A 181 -17.63 -20.75 -4.49
N LEU A 182 -17.88 -19.82 -5.42
CA LEU A 182 -19.06 -18.98 -5.36
C LEU A 182 -20.29 -19.72 -5.93
N ALA A 183 -21.41 -19.58 -5.29
CA ALA A 183 -22.70 -20.12 -5.74
C ALA A 183 -23.35 -19.15 -6.77
N VAL A 184 -22.86 -19.18 -8.02
CA VAL A 184 -23.32 -18.32 -9.12
C VAL A 184 -23.73 -19.14 -10.35
#